data_5b8c1503620df65a107935f8f1377993
#
_entry.id   5b8c1503620df65a107935f8f1377993
#
_cell.length_a   1.000
_cell.length_b   1.000
_cell.length_c   1.000
_cell.angle_alpha   90.00
_cell.angle_beta   90.00
_cell.angle_gamma   90.00
#
_symmetry.space_group_name_H-M   'P 1'
#
loop_
_entity.id
_entity.type
_entity.pdbx_description
1 polymer ?
#
loop_
_entity_poly.entity_id
_entity_poly.type
_entity_poly.pdbx_seq_one_letter_code
_entity_poly.pdbx_strand_id
1 'polypeptide(L)'
;IRQSVLFDNGRGFAMGENFKAPNPFVTWQFTQEDGKRDYYWGHYFNGECEAIGDYNRRVFSYEKQYGVSRRETSGPDFFKYYSTQRPVDIATYPRPKNNLPVAHLNYNARQPVEGESFRAWGELWYLHPLTEKQMADYELRPAHDNPEGREPVPERGAAKKPPIVEQMKAAQREAQEHRA
;
A
#
# COMPACT_ATOMS: atom_id res chain seq x y z
N ILE A 1 15.76 -2.33 10.79
CA ILE A 1 15.39 -2.25 9.36
C ILE A 1 14.17 -3.11 9.15
N ARG A 2 13.15 -2.57 8.52
CA ARG A 2 11.91 -3.29 8.18
C ARG A 2 11.92 -3.81 6.75
N GLN A 3 12.47 -3.01 5.85
CA GLN A 3 12.61 -3.40 4.45
C GLN A 3 13.84 -2.76 3.85
N SER A 4 14.42 -3.40 2.85
CA SER A 4 15.56 -2.88 2.11
C SER A 4 15.68 -3.50 0.73
N VAL A 5 16.31 -2.79 -0.16
CA VAL A 5 16.74 -3.26 -1.48
C VAL A 5 18.20 -2.92 -1.69
N LEU A 6 18.97 -3.89 -2.18
CA LEU A 6 20.35 -3.69 -2.64
C LEU A 6 20.38 -3.91 -4.14
N PHE A 7 20.98 -2.98 -4.86
CA PHE A 7 21.17 -3.06 -6.30
C PHE A 7 22.51 -3.68 -6.68
N ASP A 8 22.63 -4.08 -7.92
CA ASP A 8 23.82 -4.68 -8.52
C ASP A 8 25.06 -3.76 -8.50
N ASN A 9 24.86 -2.45 -8.40
CA ASN A 9 25.92 -1.45 -8.26
C ASN A 9 26.39 -1.21 -6.81
N GLY A 10 25.96 -2.02 -5.84
CA GLY A 10 26.33 -1.91 -4.43
C GLY A 10 25.63 -0.81 -3.65
N ARG A 11 24.68 -0.10 -4.25
CA ARG A 11 23.85 0.91 -3.57
C ARG A 11 22.47 0.36 -3.28
N GLY A 12 21.79 0.95 -2.31
CA GLY A 12 20.46 0.51 -1.95
C GLY A 12 19.69 1.50 -1.11
N PHE A 13 18.48 1.12 -0.78
CA PHE A 13 17.58 1.86 0.12
C PHE A 13 17.09 0.96 1.23
N ALA A 14 16.85 1.55 2.39
CA ALA A 14 16.30 0.86 3.54
C ALA A 14 15.28 1.75 4.25
N MET A 15 14.29 1.11 4.85
CA MET A 15 13.34 1.73 5.76
C MET A 15 13.48 1.09 7.14
N GLY A 16 13.58 1.90 8.16
CA GLY A 16 13.66 1.48 9.55
C GLY A 16 12.64 2.15 10.44
N GLU A 17 12.50 1.60 11.64
CA GLU A 17 11.65 2.17 12.68
C GLU A 17 12.38 2.24 14.02
N ASN A 18 12.08 3.29 14.78
CA ASN A 18 12.50 3.45 16.16
C ASN A 18 11.45 4.27 16.92
N PHE A 19 10.56 3.59 17.63
CA PHE A 19 9.47 4.24 18.38
C PHE A 19 9.94 5.10 19.57
N LYS A 20 11.23 5.08 19.90
CA LYS A 20 11.82 5.99 20.90
C LYS A 20 12.25 7.33 20.31
N ALA A 21 12.29 7.45 18.99
CA ALA A 21 12.64 8.68 18.30
C ALA A 21 11.42 9.59 18.11
N PRO A 22 11.58 10.92 18.04
CA PRO A 22 10.49 11.85 17.76
C PRO A 22 9.78 11.57 16.42
N ASN A 23 10.55 11.16 15.40
CA ASN A 23 10.05 10.69 14.11
C ASN A 23 10.39 9.20 14.01
N PRO A 24 9.44 8.30 14.27
CA PRO A 24 9.73 6.88 14.45
C PRO A 24 10.11 6.14 13.18
N PHE A 25 9.83 6.68 12.02
CA PHE A 25 10.12 6.04 10.74
C PHE A 25 11.17 6.83 9.95
N VAL A 26 12.05 6.10 9.30
CA VAL A 26 13.13 6.71 8.52
C VAL A 26 13.40 5.87 7.27
N THR A 27 13.70 6.55 6.17
CA THR A 27 14.23 5.93 4.96
C THR A 27 15.65 6.42 4.72
N TRP A 28 16.54 5.52 4.35
CA TRP A 28 17.94 5.84 4.02
C TRP A 28 18.29 5.34 2.63
N GLN A 29 19.25 6.01 2.02
CA GLN A 29 20.11 5.40 1.03
C GLN A 29 21.32 4.78 1.74
N PHE A 30 21.87 3.71 1.18
CA PHE A 30 23.11 3.12 1.68
C PHE A 30 24.01 2.66 0.54
N THR A 31 25.30 2.53 0.84
CA THR A 31 26.26 1.76 0.07
C THR A 31 26.64 0.52 0.84
N GLN A 32 26.87 -0.58 0.14
CA GLN A 32 27.35 -1.83 0.75
C GLN A 32 28.68 -2.23 0.12
N GLU A 33 29.72 -2.30 0.96
CA GLU A 33 31.04 -2.78 0.63
C GLU A 33 31.47 -3.83 1.67
N ASP A 34 32.01 -4.95 1.23
CA ASP A 34 32.45 -6.05 2.10
C ASP A 34 31.40 -6.49 3.15
N GLY A 35 30.12 -6.47 2.77
CA GLY A 35 29.01 -6.83 3.64
C GLY A 35 28.60 -5.78 4.66
N LYS A 36 29.31 -4.66 4.74
CA LYS A 36 28.95 -3.53 5.60
C LYS A 36 28.12 -2.51 4.84
N ARG A 37 27.11 -1.97 5.51
CA ARG A 37 26.24 -0.91 4.97
C ARG A 37 26.51 0.40 5.65
N ASP A 38 26.79 1.43 4.85
CA ASP A 38 26.90 2.81 5.30
C ASP A 38 25.63 3.56 4.86
N TYR A 39 24.86 4.04 5.86
CA TYR A 39 23.57 4.69 5.66
C TYR A 39 23.74 6.21 5.63
N TYR A 40 23.07 6.86 4.69
CA TYR A 40 23.09 8.30 4.52
C TYR A 40 21.78 8.80 3.89
N TRP A 41 21.63 10.12 3.85
CA TRP A 41 20.45 10.81 3.30
C TRP A 41 19.13 10.27 3.85
N GLY A 42 19.01 10.34 5.19
CA GLY A 42 17.82 9.93 5.90
C GLY A 42 16.67 10.92 5.73
N HIS A 43 15.49 10.40 5.39
CA HIS A 43 14.24 11.13 5.47
C HIS A 43 13.45 10.58 6.66
N TYR A 44 12.94 11.47 7.52
CA TYR A 44 12.31 11.12 8.78
C TYR A 44 10.81 11.42 8.75
N PHE A 45 10.00 10.48 9.24
CA PHE A 45 8.54 10.55 9.16
C PHE A 45 7.89 10.19 10.50
N ASN A 46 6.75 10.83 10.77
CA ASN A 46 5.88 10.47 11.88
C ASN A 46 4.96 9.29 11.53
N GLY A 47 4.56 9.16 10.28
CA GLY A 47 3.68 8.13 9.76
C GLY A 47 4.40 7.02 9.01
N GLU A 48 4.02 5.78 9.29
CA GLU A 48 4.53 4.61 8.57
C GLU A 48 4.21 4.68 7.07
N CYS A 49 2.99 5.10 6.74
CA CYS A 49 2.52 5.22 5.36
C CYS A 49 3.36 6.19 4.52
N GLU A 50 3.74 7.32 5.12
CA GLU A 50 4.59 8.32 4.45
C GLU A 50 5.98 7.75 4.19
N ALA A 51 6.55 7.03 5.16
CA ALA A 51 7.85 6.39 5.03
C ALA A 51 7.85 5.30 3.95
N ILE A 52 6.83 4.45 3.90
CA ILE A 52 6.67 3.43 2.86
C ILE A 52 6.59 4.08 1.48
N GLY A 53 5.79 5.13 1.34
CA GLY A 53 5.67 5.88 0.09
C GLY A 53 6.99 6.49 -0.36
N ASP A 54 7.75 7.10 0.56
CA ASP A 54 9.06 7.67 0.28
C ASP A 54 10.07 6.58 -0.14
N TYR A 55 10.13 5.48 0.61
CA TYR A 55 10.99 4.35 0.28
C TYR A 55 10.73 3.84 -1.14
N ASN A 56 9.48 3.55 -1.49
CA ASN A 56 9.14 3.04 -2.81
C ASN A 56 9.44 4.05 -3.93
N ARG A 57 9.16 5.34 -3.72
CA ARG A 57 9.53 6.39 -4.71
C ARG A 57 11.03 6.48 -4.93
N ARG A 58 11.82 6.41 -3.86
CA ARG A 58 13.29 6.45 -3.94
C ARG A 58 13.85 5.24 -4.71
N VAL A 59 13.36 4.05 -4.38
CA VAL A 59 13.72 2.80 -5.07
C VAL A 59 13.39 2.88 -6.55
N PHE A 60 12.16 3.20 -6.88
CA PHE A 60 11.69 3.27 -8.27
C PHE A 60 12.43 4.33 -9.07
N SER A 61 12.59 5.53 -8.52
CA SER A 61 13.30 6.63 -9.19
C SER A 61 14.77 6.28 -9.46
N TYR A 62 15.41 5.58 -8.52
CA TYR A 62 16.79 5.17 -8.66
C TYR A 62 16.97 4.09 -9.73
N GLU A 63 16.13 3.06 -9.73
CA GLU A 63 16.10 2.02 -10.76
C GLU A 63 15.96 2.61 -12.16
N LYS A 64 15.02 3.53 -12.29
CA LYS A 64 14.74 4.20 -13.56
C LYS A 64 15.91 5.09 -14.02
N GLN A 65 16.46 5.90 -13.11
CA GLN A 65 17.51 6.86 -13.44
C GLN A 65 18.82 6.18 -13.81
N TYR A 66 19.18 5.09 -13.13
CA TYR A 66 20.49 4.44 -13.26
C TYR A 66 20.44 3.10 -13.99
N GLY A 67 19.26 2.58 -14.32
CA GLY A 67 19.10 1.32 -15.03
C GLY A 67 19.67 0.12 -14.28
N VAL A 68 19.62 0.16 -12.94
CA VAL A 68 20.16 -0.89 -12.06
C VAL A 68 19.14 -1.98 -11.81
N SER A 69 19.62 -3.20 -11.48
CA SER A 69 18.79 -4.34 -11.13
C SER A 69 18.85 -4.64 -9.63
N ARG A 70 17.76 -5.13 -9.08
CA ARG A 70 17.70 -5.57 -7.67
C ARG A 70 18.52 -6.84 -7.50
N ARG A 71 19.47 -6.82 -6.60
CA ARG A 71 20.29 -7.95 -6.20
C ARG A 71 19.72 -8.68 -4.98
N GLU A 72 19.32 -7.92 -3.98
CA GLU A 72 18.76 -8.42 -2.73
C GLU A 72 17.57 -7.56 -2.33
N THR A 73 16.48 -8.19 -1.90
CA THR A 73 15.30 -7.51 -1.36
C THR A 73 14.93 -8.15 -0.03
N SER A 74 14.64 -7.32 0.97
CA SER A 74 14.17 -7.75 2.30
C SER A 74 12.95 -6.94 2.70
N GLY A 75 11.96 -7.61 3.30
CA GLY A 75 10.71 -6.99 3.70
C GLY A 75 9.58 -7.22 2.69
N PRO A 76 8.39 -6.65 2.94
CA PRO A 76 7.23 -6.87 2.10
C PRO A 76 7.35 -6.13 0.77
N ASP A 77 6.92 -6.80 -0.30
CA ASP A 77 6.66 -6.16 -1.58
C ASP A 77 5.28 -5.50 -1.55
N PHE A 78 5.17 -4.37 -2.22
CA PHE A 78 3.92 -3.65 -2.35
C PHE A 78 3.28 -3.86 -3.71
N PHE A 79 1.93 -3.88 -3.71
CA PHE A 79 1.12 -3.88 -4.91
C PHE A 79 0.71 -2.45 -5.23
N LYS A 80 1.02 -1.98 -6.43
CA LYS A 80 0.75 -0.64 -6.90
C LYS A 80 -0.48 -0.61 -7.79
N TYR A 81 -1.32 0.39 -7.55
CA TYR A 81 -2.51 0.66 -8.35
C TYR A 81 -2.57 2.14 -8.72
N TYR A 82 -3.17 2.42 -9.85
CA TYR A 82 -3.38 3.78 -10.34
C TYR A 82 -4.87 4.14 -10.23
N SER A 83 -5.16 5.29 -9.61
CA SER A 83 -6.53 5.81 -9.54
C SER A 83 -6.87 6.55 -10.83
N THR A 84 -7.83 6.01 -11.59
CA THR A 84 -8.37 6.66 -12.78
C THR A 84 -9.62 7.48 -12.48
N GLN A 85 -10.19 7.32 -11.29
CA GLN A 85 -11.28 8.12 -10.76
C GLN A 85 -10.74 9.40 -10.13
N ARG A 86 -11.43 10.53 -10.33
CA ARG A 86 -11.08 11.77 -9.65
C ARG A 86 -11.30 11.63 -8.14
N PRO A 87 -10.28 11.88 -7.31
CA PRO A 87 -10.45 11.87 -5.86
C PRO A 87 -11.31 13.06 -5.43
N VAL A 88 -12.41 12.80 -4.74
CA VAL A 88 -13.29 13.83 -4.17
C VAL A 88 -13.18 13.91 -2.67
N ASP A 89 -12.80 12.79 -2.02
CA ASP A 89 -12.57 12.67 -0.59
C ASP A 89 -11.65 11.47 -0.29
N ILE A 90 -11.47 11.15 0.98
CA ILE A 90 -10.65 10.01 1.42
C ILE A 90 -11.28 8.64 1.12
N ALA A 91 -12.51 8.60 0.63
CA ALA A 91 -13.24 7.36 0.29
C ALA A 91 -13.08 6.95 -1.18
N THR A 92 -12.20 7.58 -1.94
CA THR A 92 -11.98 7.31 -3.37
C THR A 92 -11.08 6.10 -3.65
N TYR A 93 -10.81 5.30 -2.63
CA TYR A 93 -10.04 4.05 -2.77
C TYR A 93 -10.37 3.06 -1.64
N PRO A 94 -10.17 1.75 -1.85
CA PRO A 94 -10.43 0.73 -0.85
C PRO A 94 -9.55 0.91 0.40
N ARG A 95 -10.14 0.76 1.58
CA ARG A 95 -9.42 0.83 2.87
C ARG A 95 -9.74 -0.39 3.73
N PRO A 96 -9.39 -1.61 3.31
CA PRO A 96 -9.59 -2.81 4.12
C PRO A 96 -8.78 -2.68 5.42
N LYS A 97 -9.34 -3.16 6.54
CA LYS A 97 -8.73 -3.02 7.87
C LYS A 97 -7.28 -3.53 7.94
N ASN A 98 -6.99 -4.64 7.25
CA ASN A 98 -5.68 -5.30 7.27
C ASN A 98 -4.84 -5.02 6.02
N ASN A 99 -5.25 -4.10 5.19
CA ASN A 99 -4.58 -3.76 3.94
C ASN A 99 -4.77 -2.27 3.62
N LEU A 100 -4.40 -1.42 4.57
CA LEU A 100 -4.49 0.03 4.41
C LEU A 100 -3.47 0.50 3.36
N PRO A 101 -3.89 1.36 2.42
CA PRO A 101 -3.01 1.85 1.39
C PRO A 101 -2.11 2.98 1.86
N VAL A 102 -0.97 3.09 1.19
CA VAL A 102 -0.27 4.35 1.05
C VAL A 102 -0.79 5.03 -0.21
N ALA A 103 -1.35 6.21 -0.07
CA ALA A 103 -1.94 6.94 -1.18
C ALA A 103 -1.13 8.21 -1.49
N HIS A 104 -0.87 8.44 -2.77
CA HIS A 104 -0.34 9.69 -3.28
C HIS A 104 -1.26 10.18 -4.39
N LEU A 105 -2.21 11.05 -4.04
CA LEU A 105 -3.23 11.55 -4.94
C LEU A 105 -2.97 13.01 -5.32
N ASN A 106 -3.17 13.33 -6.59
CA ASN A 106 -3.18 14.69 -7.07
C ASN A 106 -4.64 15.12 -7.30
N TYR A 107 -5.10 16.11 -6.55
CA TYR A 107 -6.48 16.60 -6.63
C TYR A 107 -6.71 17.63 -7.74
N ASN A 108 -5.63 18.16 -8.34
CA ASN A 108 -5.70 19.25 -9.31
C ASN A 108 -5.74 18.75 -10.76
N ALA A 109 -4.93 17.73 -11.10
CA ALA A 109 -4.82 17.23 -12.47
C ALA A 109 -4.40 15.78 -12.53
N ARG A 110 -4.81 15.09 -13.62
CA ARG A 110 -4.25 13.76 -13.94
C ARG A 110 -2.81 13.91 -14.40
N GLN A 111 -1.99 12.97 -13.96
CA GLN A 111 -0.60 12.85 -14.41
C GLN A 111 -0.45 11.68 -15.38
N PRO A 112 0.43 11.78 -16.39
CA PRO A 112 0.75 10.65 -17.24
C PRO A 112 1.40 9.55 -16.39
N VAL A 113 1.00 8.30 -16.65
CA VAL A 113 1.59 7.12 -16.02
C VAL A 113 2.67 6.58 -16.92
N GLU A 114 3.87 6.44 -16.39
CA GLU A 114 5.00 5.97 -17.16
C GLU A 114 4.82 4.53 -17.63
N GLY A 115 5.10 4.29 -18.91
CA GLY A 115 4.92 2.99 -19.54
C GLY A 115 3.48 2.60 -19.84
N GLU A 116 2.51 3.49 -19.57
CA GLU A 116 1.09 3.25 -19.75
C GLU A 116 0.46 4.25 -20.72
N SER A 117 -0.63 3.84 -21.37
CA SER A 117 -1.37 4.70 -22.32
C SER A 117 -2.42 5.59 -21.65
N PHE A 118 -2.54 5.56 -20.33
CA PHE A 118 -3.54 6.32 -19.60
C PHE A 118 -2.92 7.32 -18.60
N ARG A 119 -3.76 8.22 -18.12
CA ARG A 119 -3.40 9.19 -17.07
C ARG A 119 -4.16 8.85 -15.80
N ALA A 120 -3.51 9.03 -14.65
CA ALA A 120 -4.09 8.76 -13.35
C ALA A 120 -4.11 9.99 -12.44
N TRP A 121 -5.02 9.99 -11.48
CA TRP A 121 -5.08 10.99 -10.40
C TRP A 121 -4.08 10.71 -9.28
N GLY A 122 -3.51 9.51 -9.24
CA GLY A 122 -2.51 9.14 -8.26
C GLY A 122 -2.21 7.67 -8.22
N GLU A 123 -1.39 7.33 -7.24
CA GLU A 123 -0.87 6.00 -6.98
C GLU A 123 -1.30 5.53 -5.60
N LEU A 124 -1.60 4.24 -5.50
CA LEU A 124 -1.97 3.56 -4.28
C LEU A 124 -1.08 2.34 -4.11
N TRP A 125 -0.56 2.15 -2.90
CA TRP A 125 0.32 1.04 -2.57
C TRP A 125 -0.29 0.20 -1.45
N TYR A 126 -0.45 -1.09 -1.68
CA TYR A 126 -1.04 -2.04 -0.71
C TYR A 126 -0.07 -3.17 -0.40
N LEU A 127 -0.13 -3.70 0.82
CA LEU A 127 0.65 -4.89 1.23
C LEU A 127 0.14 -6.19 0.59
N HIS A 128 -1.13 -6.22 0.27
CA HIS A 128 -1.79 -7.36 -0.37
C HIS A 128 -2.51 -6.90 -1.63
N PRO A 129 -2.66 -7.76 -2.64
CA PRO A 129 -3.38 -7.40 -3.84
C PRO A 129 -4.84 -7.09 -3.53
N LEU A 130 -5.43 -6.21 -4.34
CA LEU A 130 -6.86 -5.91 -4.31
C LEU A 130 -7.63 -6.97 -5.09
N THR A 131 -8.88 -7.19 -4.70
CA THR A 131 -9.82 -8.01 -5.46
C THR A 131 -10.25 -7.31 -6.75
N GLU A 132 -10.68 -8.07 -7.75
CA GLU A 132 -11.24 -7.51 -9.00
C GLU A 132 -12.41 -6.56 -8.70
N LYS A 133 -13.25 -6.92 -7.72
CA LYS A 133 -14.36 -6.08 -7.29
C LYS A 133 -13.88 -4.73 -6.73
N GLN A 134 -12.87 -4.74 -5.86
CA GLN A 134 -12.30 -3.50 -5.30
C GLN A 134 -11.70 -2.61 -6.39
N MET A 135 -10.99 -3.20 -7.35
CA MET A 135 -10.45 -2.45 -8.47
C MET A 135 -11.55 -1.86 -9.35
N ALA A 136 -12.61 -2.60 -9.62
CA ALA A 136 -13.73 -2.13 -10.44
C ALA A 136 -14.55 -1.04 -9.74
N ASP A 137 -14.88 -1.23 -8.45
CA ASP A 137 -15.69 -0.29 -7.66
C ASP A 137 -15.01 1.09 -7.52
N TYR A 138 -13.69 1.13 -7.53
CA TYR A 138 -12.89 2.35 -7.35
C TYR A 138 -12.13 2.79 -8.61
N GLU A 139 -12.39 2.17 -9.75
CA GLU A 139 -11.73 2.48 -11.04
C GLU A 139 -10.20 2.48 -10.94
N LEU A 140 -9.66 1.44 -10.28
CA LEU A 140 -8.24 1.25 -10.10
C LEU A 140 -7.66 0.35 -11.19
N ARG A 141 -6.46 0.69 -11.65
CA ARG A 141 -5.68 -0.14 -12.58
C ARG A 141 -4.41 -0.63 -11.90
N PRO A 142 -4.13 -1.93 -11.91
CA PRO A 142 -2.89 -2.47 -11.36
C PRO A 142 -1.71 -2.05 -12.22
N ALA A 143 -0.57 -1.82 -11.57
CA ALA A 143 0.69 -1.68 -12.28
C ALA A 143 1.10 -3.02 -12.90
N HIS A 144 1.72 -2.98 -14.08
CA HIS A 144 2.13 -4.17 -14.83
C HIS A 144 3.27 -4.96 -14.14
N ASP A 145 4.03 -4.30 -13.28
CA ASP A 145 5.17 -4.84 -12.53
C ASP A 145 4.84 -5.27 -11.09
N ASN A 146 3.54 -5.40 -10.75
CA ASN A 146 3.14 -5.90 -9.44
C ASN A 146 3.65 -7.33 -9.21
N PRO A 147 4.01 -7.68 -7.96
CA PRO A 147 4.40 -9.04 -7.60
C PRO A 147 3.33 -10.07 -7.95
N GLU A 148 3.74 -11.26 -8.38
CA GLU A 148 2.83 -12.37 -8.65
C GLU A 148 2.67 -13.28 -7.43
N GLY A 149 1.59 -14.06 -7.40
CA GLY A 149 1.42 -15.22 -6.50
C GLY A 149 0.94 -14.93 -5.09
N ARG A 150 0.49 -13.71 -4.78
CA ARG A 150 -0.18 -13.41 -3.52
C ARG A 150 -1.69 -13.37 -3.69
N GLU A 151 -2.41 -13.97 -2.74
CA GLU A 151 -3.85 -13.92 -2.69
C GLU A 151 -4.33 -12.59 -2.07
N PRO A 152 -5.43 -12.01 -2.60
CA PRO A 152 -6.09 -10.89 -1.96
C PRO A 152 -6.50 -11.24 -0.54
N VAL A 153 -6.37 -10.28 0.39
CA VAL A 153 -6.99 -10.43 1.71
C VAL A 153 -8.49 -10.42 1.50
N PRO A 154 -9.20 -11.51 1.83
CA PRO A 154 -10.65 -11.50 1.73
C PRO A 154 -11.15 -10.39 2.65
N GLU A 155 -12.00 -9.51 2.11
CA GLU A 155 -12.82 -8.70 2.99
C GLU A 155 -13.48 -9.69 3.95
N ARG A 156 -13.21 -9.59 5.23
CA ARG A 156 -14.06 -10.25 6.23
C ARG A 156 -15.45 -9.80 5.87
N GLY A 157 -16.23 -10.69 5.26
CA GLY A 157 -17.56 -10.38 4.86
C GLY A 157 -18.17 -9.69 6.05
N ALA A 158 -18.63 -8.46 5.88
CA ALA A 158 -19.61 -7.90 6.79
C ALA A 158 -20.60 -9.07 6.92
N ALA A 159 -20.62 -9.70 8.09
CA ALA A 159 -21.51 -10.80 8.34
C ALA A 159 -22.84 -10.30 7.81
N LYS A 160 -23.34 -10.90 6.73
CA LYS A 160 -24.55 -10.41 6.07
C LYS A 160 -25.52 -10.36 7.22
N LYS A 161 -25.80 -9.15 7.71
CA LYS A 161 -26.85 -9.00 8.71
C LYS A 161 -28.05 -9.66 8.08
N PRO A 162 -28.63 -10.66 8.72
CA PRO A 162 -29.77 -11.37 8.13
C PRO A 162 -30.80 -10.33 7.71
N PRO A 163 -31.57 -10.58 6.63
CA PRO A 163 -32.57 -9.63 6.16
C PRO A 163 -33.39 -9.10 7.33
N ILE A 164 -33.75 -7.82 7.30
CA ILE A 164 -34.49 -7.15 8.38
C ILE A 164 -35.68 -8.00 8.87
N VAL A 165 -36.32 -8.71 7.97
CA VAL A 165 -37.43 -9.66 8.26
C VAL A 165 -36.97 -10.80 9.20
N GLU A 166 -35.78 -11.34 9.03
CA GLU A 166 -35.23 -12.38 9.91
C GLU A 166 -34.80 -11.83 11.25
N GLN A 167 -34.25 -10.59 11.29
CA GLN A 167 -33.92 -9.91 12.54
C GLN A 167 -35.21 -9.62 13.36
N MET A 168 -36.27 -9.19 12.70
CA MET A 168 -37.58 -8.99 13.34
C MET A 168 -38.18 -10.27 13.88
N LYS A 169 -38.09 -11.38 13.13
CA LYS A 169 -38.56 -12.71 13.58
C LYS A 169 -37.76 -13.24 14.77
N ALA A 170 -36.44 -13.01 14.78
CA ALA A 170 -35.61 -13.40 15.91
C ALA A 170 -35.95 -12.60 17.17
N ALA A 171 -36.08 -11.27 17.05
CA ALA A 171 -36.49 -10.41 18.15
C ALA A 171 -37.92 -10.75 18.70
N GLN A 172 -38.84 -11.15 17.83
CA GLN A 172 -40.16 -11.58 18.26
C GLN A 172 -40.15 -12.93 19.01
N ARG A 173 -39.27 -13.86 18.63
CA ARG A 173 -39.10 -15.14 19.35
C ARG A 173 -38.48 -14.92 20.74
N GLU A 174 -37.46 -14.10 20.84
CA GLU A 174 -36.84 -13.75 22.14
C GLU A 174 -37.86 -13.05 23.08
N ALA A 175 -38.68 -12.16 22.54
CA ALA A 175 -39.72 -11.49 23.30
C ALA A 175 -40.86 -12.43 23.78
N GLN A 176 -41.11 -13.52 23.07
CA GLN A 176 -42.10 -14.55 23.47
C GLN A 176 -41.52 -15.50 24.51
N GLU A 177 -40.25 -15.86 24.43
CA GLU A 177 -39.58 -16.72 25.42
C GLU A 177 -39.42 -16.03 26.79
N HIS A 178 -39.29 -14.69 26.83
CA HIS A 178 -39.26 -13.94 28.07
C HIS A 178 -40.63 -13.64 28.70
N ARG A 179 -41.72 -14.05 28.06
CA ARG A 179 -43.08 -13.89 28.54
C ARG A 179 -43.73 -15.20 29.06
N ALA A 180 -43.03 -16.29 28.92
CA ALA A 180 -43.51 -17.58 29.35
C ALA A 180 -43.10 -17.94 30.80
#